data_101fa6e5a216b2cab6523be6c677e558
#
_entry.id   101fa6e5a216b2cab6523be6c677e558
#
_cell.length_a   1.000
_cell.length_b   1.000
_cell.length_c   1.000
_cell.angle_alpha   90.00
_cell.angle_beta   90.00
_cell.angle_gamma   90.00
#
_symmetry.space_group_name_H-M   'P 1'
#
loop_
_entity.id
_entity.type
_entity.pdbx_description
1 polymer ?
#
loop_
_entity_poly.entity_id
_entity_poly.type
_entity_poly.pdbx_seq_one_letter_code
_entity_poly.pdbx_strand_id
1 'polypeptide(L)'
;MIINRLAIIGLGSIGRRHLRLVSEIRPDIEIIVLRSGHGSICDEEKIASKVVHSISEAIKYGIQAAIISSPATLHLDQSLEMARNGVHLLIEKPLSNTTERVNKLLEVVNKNNLISMVGYVLRYEPGAIKFKEWLDNKIKGSVLHARIECGSYLPDWREGQD
;
A
#
# COMPACT_ATOMS: atom_id res chain seq x y z
N MET A 1 -9.48 8.94 15.46
CA MET A 1 -8.05 9.19 15.10
C MET A 1 -8.02 10.14 13.91
N ILE A 2 -7.24 11.19 13.98
CA ILE A 2 -7.07 12.15 12.87
C ILE A 2 -5.65 11.95 12.33
N ILE A 3 -5.52 11.72 11.02
CA ILE A 3 -4.23 11.63 10.34
C ILE A 3 -3.99 12.97 9.65
N ASN A 4 -2.95 13.68 10.07
CA ASN A 4 -2.54 14.97 9.51
C ASN A 4 -1.27 14.84 8.66
N ARG A 5 -0.46 13.80 8.88
CA ARG A 5 0.78 13.52 8.16
C ARG A 5 0.83 12.07 7.72
N LEU A 6 1.07 11.87 6.43
CA LEU A 6 1.13 10.56 5.79
C LEU A 6 2.41 10.45 4.99
N ALA A 7 3.11 9.30 5.10
CA ALA A 7 4.24 9.00 4.25
C ALA A 7 3.84 8.13 3.06
N ILE A 8 4.43 8.38 1.89
CA ILE A 8 4.40 7.48 0.74
C ILE A 8 5.82 6.96 0.53
N ILE A 9 5.98 5.64 0.66
CA ILE A 9 7.28 4.98 0.58
C ILE A 9 7.43 4.31 -0.78
N GLY A 10 8.33 4.85 -1.58
CA GLY A 10 8.51 4.48 -2.98
C GLY A 10 7.61 5.27 -3.91
N LEU A 11 8.21 5.87 -4.95
CA LEU A 11 7.53 6.71 -5.92
C LEU A 11 7.58 6.12 -7.33
N GLY A 12 7.36 4.79 -7.41
CA GLY A 12 7.08 4.09 -8.67
C GLY A 12 5.69 4.44 -9.19
N SER A 13 5.21 3.77 -10.24
CA SER A 13 3.90 4.06 -10.86
C SER A 13 2.76 4.05 -9.85
N ILE A 14 2.72 3.06 -8.95
CA ILE A 14 1.66 2.96 -7.94
C ILE A 14 1.82 4.00 -6.82
N GLY A 15 3.04 4.30 -6.38
CA GLY A 15 3.30 5.35 -5.39
C GLY A 15 2.90 6.74 -5.88
N ARG A 16 3.18 7.07 -7.14
CA ARG A 16 2.71 8.30 -7.78
C ARG A 16 1.18 8.37 -7.85
N ARG A 17 0.53 7.26 -8.16
CA ARG A 17 -0.94 7.18 -8.15
C ARG A 17 -1.49 7.46 -6.74
N HIS A 18 -0.93 6.83 -5.70
CA HIS A 18 -1.34 7.09 -4.32
C HIS A 18 -1.13 8.54 -3.93
N LEU A 19 -0.02 9.14 -4.32
CA LEU A 19 0.29 10.54 -4.04
C LEU A 19 -0.78 11.48 -4.62
N ARG A 20 -1.14 11.30 -5.89
CA ARG A 20 -2.22 12.08 -6.52
C ARG A 20 -3.56 11.87 -5.82
N LEU A 21 -3.95 10.60 -5.59
CA LEU A 21 -5.24 10.29 -4.96
C LEU A 21 -5.34 10.84 -3.54
N VAL A 22 -4.29 10.74 -2.74
CA VAL A 22 -4.30 11.29 -1.37
C VAL A 22 -4.42 12.81 -1.40
N SER A 23 -3.69 13.48 -2.28
CA SER A 23 -3.77 14.95 -2.39
C SER A 23 -5.14 15.46 -2.86
N GLU A 24 -5.84 14.67 -3.69
CA GLU A 24 -7.20 14.99 -4.15
C GLU A 24 -8.24 14.74 -3.06
N ILE A 25 -8.17 13.60 -2.38
CA ILE A 25 -9.19 13.18 -1.39
C ILE A 25 -9.00 13.91 -0.06
N ARG A 26 -7.75 14.19 0.32
CA ARG A 26 -7.39 14.81 1.58
C ARG A 26 -6.34 15.92 1.36
N PRO A 27 -6.75 17.06 0.78
CA PRO A 27 -5.84 18.18 0.51
C PRO A 27 -5.30 18.85 1.78
N ASP A 28 -5.87 18.51 2.94
CA ASP A 28 -5.46 18.97 4.27
C ASP A 28 -4.30 18.19 4.87
N ILE A 29 -3.92 17.03 4.28
CA ILE A 29 -2.85 16.18 4.81
C ILE A 29 -1.49 16.64 4.30
N GLU A 30 -0.51 16.74 5.20
CA GLU A 30 0.90 16.84 4.82
C GLU A 30 1.41 15.49 4.30
N ILE A 31 1.86 15.44 3.04
CA ILE A 31 2.36 14.23 2.42
C ILE A 31 3.89 14.26 2.40
N ILE A 32 4.51 13.30 3.06
CA ILE A 32 5.96 13.08 3.06
C ILE A 32 6.27 11.94 2.08
N VAL A 33 7.13 12.18 1.11
CA VAL A 33 7.56 11.14 0.17
C VAL A 33 8.93 10.61 0.57
N LEU A 34 9.03 9.29 0.73
CA LEU A 34 10.32 8.62 0.96
C LEU A 34 10.81 8.00 -0.34
N ARG A 35 11.97 8.43 -0.78
CA ARG A 35 12.68 7.91 -1.95
C ARG A 35 13.99 7.25 -1.59
N SER A 36 14.32 6.17 -2.31
CA SER A 36 15.61 5.49 -2.18
C SER A 36 16.81 6.29 -2.70
N GLY A 37 16.57 7.42 -3.35
CA GLY A 37 17.62 8.17 -4.05
C GLY A 37 17.93 7.63 -5.45
N HIS A 38 17.38 6.47 -5.82
CA HIS A 38 17.50 5.90 -7.16
C HIS A 38 16.29 6.31 -8.03
N GLY A 39 16.52 6.44 -9.32
CA GLY A 39 15.49 6.84 -10.29
C GLY A 39 15.39 8.35 -10.51
N SER A 40 14.75 8.75 -11.61
CA SER A 40 14.58 10.15 -11.99
C SER A 40 13.59 10.87 -11.09
N ILE A 41 13.79 12.18 -10.97
CA ILE A 41 12.82 13.11 -10.35
C ILE A 41 11.54 13.10 -11.21
N CYS A 42 10.39 13.09 -10.58
CA CYS A 42 9.10 13.15 -11.25
C CYS A 42 8.30 14.37 -10.77
N ASP A 43 7.38 14.83 -11.63
CA ASP A 43 6.59 16.03 -11.33
C ASP A 43 5.71 15.88 -10.10
N GLU A 44 5.27 14.66 -9.81
CA GLU A 44 4.47 14.37 -8.61
C GLU A 44 5.18 14.69 -7.30
N GLU A 45 6.52 14.74 -7.28
CA GLU A 45 7.25 15.17 -6.07
C GLU A 45 6.90 16.60 -5.63
N LYS A 46 6.45 17.44 -6.56
CA LYS A 46 5.99 18.82 -6.27
C LYS A 46 4.73 18.86 -5.42
N ILE A 47 3.96 17.76 -5.38
CA ILE A 47 2.76 17.63 -4.54
C ILE A 47 3.15 17.36 -3.09
N ALA A 48 4.31 16.73 -2.87
CA ALA A 48 4.76 16.38 -1.54
C ALA A 48 5.17 17.62 -0.74
N SER A 49 4.77 17.66 0.53
CA SER A 49 5.23 18.68 1.48
C SER A 49 6.73 18.54 1.77
N LYS A 50 7.25 17.31 1.72
CA LYS A 50 8.65 16.98 1.96
C LYS A 50 9.06 15.70 1.26
N VAL A 51 10.29 15.67 0.73
CA VAL A 51 10.98 14.46 0.27
C VAL A 51 12.07 14.10 1.27
N VAL A 52 12.13 12.84 1.67
CA VAL A 52 13.10 12.27 2.62
C VAL A 52 13.72 11.00 2.03
N HIS A 53 14.85 10.55 2.58
CA HIS A 53 15.60 9.42 2.04
C HIS A 53 15.74 8.24 3.01
N SER A 54 15.18 8.35 4.22
CA SER A 54 15.17 7.25 5.20
C SER A 54 13.86 7.21 6.00
N ILE A 55 13.53 6.03 6.52
CA ILE A 55 12.37 5.85 7.40
C ILE A 55 12.54 6.68 8.67
N SER A 56 13.75 6.73 9.22
CA SER A 56 14.03 7.52 10.41
C SER A 56 13.78 9.02 10.21
N GLU A 57 14.06 9.56 9.04
CA GLU A 57 13.70 10.94 8.71
C GLU A 57 12.18 11.12 8.64
N ALA A 58 11.45 10.22 7.95
CA ALA A 58 10.00 10.29 7.89
C ALA A 58 9.35 10.25 9.28
N ILE A 59 9.84 9.38 10.18
CA ILE A 59 9.35 9.28 11.55
C ILE A 59 9.59 10.58 12.33
N LYS A 60 10.75 11.23 12.17
CA LYS A 60 11.04 12.52 12.81
C LYS A 60 10.06 13.63 12.41
N TYR A 61 9.44 13.54 11.23
CA TYR A 61 8.37 14.44 10.83
C TYR A 61 7.03 14.14 11.47
N GLY A 62 6.92 13.10 12.32
CA GLY A 62 5.71 12.77 13.07
C GLY A 62 4.60 12.23 12.18
N ILE A 63 4.93 11.41 11.19
CA ILE A 63 3.95 10.72 10.36
C ILE A 63 3.10 9.77 11.20
N GLN A 64 1.81 9.69 10.92
CA GLN A 64 0.86 8.84 11.62
C GLN A 64 0.43 7.63 10.78
N ALA A 65 0.54 7.73 9.46
CA ALA A 65 0.26 6.65 8.53
C ALA A 65 1.30 6.58 7.42
N ALA A 66 1.46 5.40 6.83
CA ALA A 66 2.34 5.19 5.69
C ALA A 66 1.67 4.30 4.63
N ILE A 67 1.86 4.65 3.36
CA ILE A 67 1.57 3.82 2.21
C ILE A 67 2.89 3.22 1.74
N ILE A 68 3.04 1.90 1.85
CA ILE A 68 4.23 1.17 1.41
C ILE A 68 4.01 0.75 -0.05
N SER A 69 4.70 1.40 -0.97
CA SER A 69 4.58 1.20 -2.42
C SER A 69 5.95 1.00 -3.11
N SER A 70 6.93 0.58 -2.34
CA SER A 70 8.26 0.16 -2.76
C SER A 70 8.21 -1.22 -3.46
N PRO A 71 9.32 -1.79 -3.92
CA PRO A 71 9.37 -3.19 -4.35
C PRO A 71 8.94 -4.16 -3.24
N ALA A 72 8.20 -5.22 -3.61
CA ALA A 72 7.60 -6.18 -2.66
C ALA A 72 8.61 -6.83 -1.70
N THR A 73 9.87 -6.95 -2.11
CA THR A 73 10.97 -7.46 -1.27
C THR A 73 11.27 -6.58 -0.06
N LEU A 74 10.88 -5.30 -0.09
CA LEU A 74 11.12 -4.33 0.97
C LEU A 74 9.88 -4.09 1.86
N HIS A 75 8.69 -4.53 1.43
CA HIS A 75 7.43 -4.23 2.10
C HIS A 75 7.46 -4.61 3.57
N LEU A 76 7.88 -5.84 3.87
CA LEU A 76 7.79 -6.37 5.22
C LEU A 76 8.75 -5.67 6.19
N ASP A 77 9.98 -5.40 5.77
CA ASP A 77 10.96 -4.72 6.61
C ASP A 77 10.55 -3.28 6.90
N GLN A 78 10.13 -2.56 5.87
CA GLN A 78 9.65 -1.19 6.01
C GLN A 78 8.39 -1.12 6.87
N SER A 79 7.44 -2.06 6.66
CA SER A 79 6.22 -2.14 7.46
C SER A 79 6.51 -2.42 8.93
N LEU A 80 7.44 -3.33 9.23
CA LEU A 80 7.86 -3.63 10.59
C LEU A 80 8.49 -2.42 11.29
N GLU A 81 9.36 -1.70 10.60
CA GLU A 81 10.00 -0.49 11.14
C GLU A 81 8.97 0.59 11.43
N MET A 82 8.05 0.86 10.48
CA MET A 82 6.96 1.81 10.66
C MET A 82 6.02 1.41 11.81
N ALA A 83 5.58 0.15 11.86
CA ALA A 83 4.67 -0.34 12.89
C ALA A 83 5.29 -0.26 14.31
N ARG A 84 6.60 -0.51 14.45
CA ARG A 84 7.31 -0.35 15.72
C ARG A 84 7.31 1.09 16.22
N ASN A 85 7.21 2.05 15.31
CA ASN A 85 7.15 3.47 15.61
C ASN A 85 5.71 4.02 15.67
N GLY A 86 4.70 3.14 15.75
CA GLY A 86 3.31 3.53 15.94
C GLY A 86 2.60 4.06 14.69
N VAL A 87 3.13 3.79 13.49
CA VAL A 87 2.60 4.27 12.22
C VAL A 87 1.60 3.27 11.65
N HIS A 88 0.40 3.73 11.27
CA HIS A 88 -0.61 2.94 10.57
C HIS A 88 -0.18 2.63 9.14
N LEU A 89 -0.62 1.49 8.58
CA LEU A 89 -0.08 0.97 7.33
C LEU A 89 -1.15 0.69 6.27
N LEU A 90 -0.90 1.16 5.05
CA LEU A 90 -1.45 0.60 3.83
C LEU A 90 -0.26 0.03 3.03
N ILE A 91 -0.24 -1.28 2.83
CA ILE A 91 0.87 -1.98 2.17
C ILE A 91 0.39 -2.43 0.79
N GLU A 92 1.11 -2.07 -0.26
CA GLU A 92 0.78 -2.56 -1.60
C GLU A 92 0.93 -4.08 -1.71
N LYS A 93 0.16 -4.63 -2.63
CA LYS A 93 0.23 -6.07 -2.93
C LYS A 93 1.51 -6.41 -3.75
N PRO A 94 2.07 -7.59 -3.54
CA PRO A 94 1.79 -8.52 -2.45
C PRO A 94 2.33 -7.99 -1.12
N LEU A 95 1.80 -8.46 0.00
CA LEU A 95 2.29 -8.09 1.33
C LEU A 95 3.81 -8.29 1.47
N SER A 96 4.29 -9.38 0.92
CA SER A 96 5.72 -9.75 0.89
C SER A 96 5.95 -10.79 -0.20
N ASN A 97 7.19 -11.00 -0.56
CA ASN A 97 7.65 -12.10 -1.42
C ASN A 97 7.95 -13.40 -0.63
N THR A 98 7.80 -13.38 0.69
CA THR A 98 7.99 -14.52 1.59
C THR A 98 6.95 -14.46 2.72
N THR A 99 6.66 -15.61 3.35
CA THR A 99 5.80 -15.70 4.54
C THR A 99 6.57 -15.50 5.85
N GLU A 100 7.89 -15.52 5.78
CA GLU A 100 8.73 -15.29 6.94
C GLU A 100 8.43 -13.92 7.58
N ARG A 101 8.40 -13.88 8.90
CA ARG A 101 8.21 -12.67 9.69
C ARG A 101 6.85 -11.96 9.53
N VAL A 102 5.91 -12.49 8.70
CA VAL A 102 4.57 -11.90 8.59
C VAL A 102 3.86 -11.92 9.94
N ASN A 103 3.96 -13.02 10.69
CA ASN A 103 3.40 -13.12 12.05
C ASN A 103 3.99 -12.06 12.98
N LYS A 104 5.27 -11.73 12.84
CA LYS A 104 5.92 -10.67 13.63
C LYS A 104 5.34 -9.29 13.32
N LEU A 105 4.99 -9.01 12.06
CA LEU A 105 4.28 -7.78 11.70
C LEU A 105 2.90 -7.73 12.38
N LEU A 106 2.14 -8.83 12.33
CA LEU A 106 0.82 -8.92 12.98
C LEU A 106 0.92 -8.71 14.50
N GLU A 107 1.91 -9.30 15.15
CA GLU A 107 2.16 -9.09 16.59
C GLU A 107 2.41 -7.61 16.92
N VAL A 108 3.27 -6.93 16.14
CA VAL A 108 3.58 -5.51 16.37
C VAL A 108 2.37 -4.63 16.10
N VAL A 109 1.63 -4.89 15.02
CA VAL A 109 0.41 -4.16 14.65
C VAL A 109 -0.63 -4.27 15.78
N ASN A 110 -0.88 -5.49 16.27
CA ASN A 110 -1.85 -5.74 17.35
C ASN A 110 -1.40 -5.11 18.67
N LYS A 111 -0.12 -5.28 19.04
CA LYS A 111 0.42 -4.72 20.28
C LYS A 111 0.30 -3.20 20.34
N ASN A 112 0.49 -2.53 19.20
CA ASN A 112 0.46 -1.08 19.12
C ASN A 112 -0.93 -0.54 18.71
N ASN A 113 -1.96 -1.41 18.61
CA ASN A 113 -3.33 -1.06 18.17
C ASN A 113 -3.34 -0.29 16.83
N LEU A 114 -2.55 -0.73 15.86
CA LEU A 114 -2.44 -0.08 14.57
C LEU A 114 -3.47 -0.62 13.57
N ILE A 115 -3.90 0.25 12.67
CA ILE A 115 -4.61 -0.16 11.47
C ILE A 115 -3.56 -0.57 10.43
N SER A 116 -3.70 -1.79 9.90
CA SER A 116 -2.86 -2.29 8.81
C SER A 116 -3.74 -2.95 7.75
N MET A 117 -3.56 -2.53 6.51
CA MET A 117 -4.30 -3.03 5.35
C MET A 117 -3.33 -3.40 4.24
N VAL A 118 -3.70 -4.41 3.45
CA VAL A 118 -3.00 -4.74 2.19
C VAL A 118 -3.85 -4.30 1.01
N GLY A 119 -3.23 -3.71 0.00
CA GLY A 119 -3.86 -3.11 -1.16
C GLY A 119 -4.52 -4.10 -2.14
N TYR A 120 -5.36 -5.00 -1.64
CA TYR A 120 -6.18 -5.89 -2.46
C TYR A 120 -7.42 -5.17 -2.97
N VAL A 121 -7.26 -4.36 -4.00
CA VAL A 121 -8.28 -3.44 -4.54
C VAL A 121 -9.58 -4.13 -4.94
N LEU A 122 -9.55 -5.38 -5.39
CA LEU A 122 -10.76 -6.15 -5.74
C LEU A 122 -11.72 -6.35 -4.58
N ARG A 123 -11.27 -6.19 -3.33
CA ARG A 123 -12.18 -6.20 -2.16
C ARG A 123 -13.14 -5.02 -2.14
N TYR A 124 -12.83 -3.97 -2.87
CA TYR A 124 -13.60 -2.72 -2.94
C TYR A 124 -14.19 -2.47 -4.34
N GLU A 125 -13.96 -3.39 -5.28
CA GLU A 125 -14.52 -3.31 -6.63
C GLU A 125 -16.02 -3.67 -6.56
N PRO A 126 -16.94 -2.79 -7.04
CA PRO A 126 -18.38 -2.97 -6.88
C PRO A 126 -18.92 -4.28 -7.46
N GLY A 127 -18.41 -4.72 -8.61
CA GLY A 127 -18.80 -5.98 -9.23
C GLY A 127 -18.37 -7.19 -8.39
N ALA A 128 -17.14 -7.18 -7.85
CA ALA A 128 -16.65 -8.23 -6.99
C ALA A 128 -17.43 -8.31 -5.66
N ILE A 129 -17.77 -7.16 -5.08
CA ILE A 129 -18.62 -7.07 -3.88
C ILE A 129 -19.99 -7.68 -4.19
N LYS A 130 -20.63 -7.26 -5.28
CA LYS A 130 -21.95 -7.76 -5.68
C LYS A 130 -21.95 -9.25 -5.98
N PHE A 131 -20.92 -9.73 -6.66
CA PHE A 131 -20.75 -11.16 -6.91
C PHE A 131 -20.60 -11.96 -5.60
N LYS A 132 -19.80 -11.46 -4.65
CA LYS A 132 -19.66 -12.06 -3.33
C LYS A 132 -21.00 -12.11 -2.59
N GLU A 133 -21.78 -11.03 -2.60
CA GLU A 133 -23.13 -11.02 -2.00
C GLU A 133 -24.04 -12.12 -2.59
N TRP A 134 -24.01 -12.34 -3.92
CA TRP A 134 -24.78 -13.39 -4.57
C TRP A 134 -24.36 -14.79 -4.10
N LEU A 135 -23.06 -15.01 -3.94
CA LEU A 135 -22.54 -16.28 -3.44
C LEU A 135 -22.94 -16.51 -1.99
N ASP A 136 -22.74 -15.53 -1.11
CA ASP A 136 -23.04 -15.62 0.32
C ASP A 136 -24.53 -15.86 0.57
N ASN A 137 -25.39 -15.20 -0.18
CA ASN A 137 -26.84 -15.34 -0.08
C ASN A 137 -27.42 -16.56 -0.84
N LYS A 138 -26.58 -17.34 -1.50
CA LYS A 138 -26.97 -18.53 -2.28
C LYS A 138 -28.09 -18.26 -3.30
N ILE A 139 -28.15 -17.06 -3.87
CA ILE A 139 -29.23 -16.61 -4.77
C ILE A 139 -29.44 -17.58 -5.95
N LYS A 140 -28.38 -18.24 -6.41
CA LYS A 140 -28.38 -19.21 -7.50
C LYS A 140 -28.11 -20.65 -7.02
N GLY A 141 -28.22 -20.92 -5.71
CA GLY A 141 -27.90 -22.20 -5.11
C GLY A 141 -26.44 -22.32 -4.70
N SER A 142 -25.96 -23.55 -4.55
CA SER A 142 -24.56 -23.82 -4.16
C SER A 142 -23.63 -23.76 -5.36
N VAL A 143 -22.43 -23.25 -5.14
CA VAL A 143 -21.38 -23.25 -6.17
C VAL A 143 -20.90 -24.68 -6.41
N LEU A 144 -21.05 -25.17 -7.62
CA LEU A 144 -20.59 -26.50 -8.02
C LEU A 144 -19.22 -26.46 -8.69
N HIS A 145 -18.93 -25.38 -9.41
CA HIS A 145 -17.68 -25.18 -10.10
C HIS A 145 -17.37 -23.69 -10.22
N ALA A 146 -16.10 -23.32 -10.13
CA ALA A 146 -15.64 -21.96 -10.41
C ALA A 146 -14.39 -22.01 -11.30
N ARG A 147 -14.35 -21.14 -12.33
CA ARG A 147 -13.17 -20.88 -13.14
C ARG A 147 -12.88 -19.39 -13.09
N ILE A 148 -11.69 -19.04 -12.64
CA ILE A 148 -11.23 -17.65 -12.54
C ILE A 148 -10.00 -17.51 -13.41
N GLU A 149 -10.07 -16.60 -14.36
CA GLU A 149 -8.96 -16.33 -15.28
C GLU A 149 -8.57 -14.86 -15.17
N CYS A 150 -7.30 -14.60 -15.05
CA CYS A 150 -6.72 -13.27 -15.11
C CYS A 150 -5.43 -13.38 -15.94
N GLY A 151 -5.39 -12.64 -17.04
CA GLY A 151 -4.24 -12.60 -17.90
C GLY A 151 -3.93 -11.16 -18.29
N SER A 152 -2.64 -10.86 -18.42
CA SER A 152 -2.17 -9.63 -19.03
C SER A 152 -0.87 -9.90 -19.77
N TYR A 153 -0.61 -9.12 -20.80
CA TYR A 153 0.63 -9.20 -21.53
C TYR A 153 1.73 -8.52 -20.70
N LEU A 154 2.61 -9.33 -20.13
CA LEU A 154 3.60 -8.87 -19.15
C LEU A 154 4.55 -7.77 -19.67
N PRO A 155 5.02 -7.81 -20.95
CA PRO A 155 5.88 -6.76 -21.51
C PRO A 155 5.27 -5.35 -21.46
N ASP A 156 3.93 -5.23 -21.57
CA ASP A 156 3.25 -3.93 -21.46
C ASP A 156 3.29 -3.36 -20.02
N TRP A 157 3.54 -4.21 -19.04
CA TRP A 157 3.57 -3.84 -17.62
C TRP A 157 4.96 -3.57 -17.08
N ARG A 158 5.96 -4.14 -17.74
CA ARG A 158 7.37 -4.10 -17.29
C ARG A 158 8.29 -3.96 -18.48
N GLU A 159 8.18 -2.87 -19.21
CA GLU A 159 9.08 -2.57 -20.31
C GLU A 159 10.54 -2.67 -19.87
N GLY A 160 11.35 -3.47 -20.58
CA GLY A 160 12.78 -3.64 -20.32
C GLY A 160 13.16 -4.48 -19.09
N GLN A 161 12.23 -5.27 -18.55
CA GLN A 161 12.53 -6.29 -17.54
C GLN A 161 12.25 -7.66 -18.14
N ASP A 162 13.30 -8.32 -18.61
CA ASP A 162 13.29 -9.73 -19.02
C ASP A 162 13.38 -10.66 -17.79
#